data_5bb846866b27459aba8ff712cb50433b
#
_entry.id   5bb846866b27459aba8ff712cb50433b
#
_cell.length_a   1.000
_cell.length_b   1.000
_cell.length_c   1.000
_cell.angle_alpha   90.00
_cell.angle_beta   90.00
_cell.angle_gamma   90.00
#
_symmetry.space_group_name_H-M   'P 1'
#
loop_
_entity.id
_entity.type
_entity.pdbx_description
1 polymer ?
#
loop_
_entity_poly.entity_id
_entity_poly.type
_entity_poly.pdbx_seq_one_letter_code
_entity_poly.pdbx_strand_id
1 'polypeptide(L)'
;MNFGIVYGISSFSLAQDIGVGYGEAKEYMDAYFARFRGVRDYQKKAVRRAKALGYAETLFHRRRYLPELNVPALRAFGERVALNMPIQGTAADVIKLAMVHVDKRLRAEGMKAKLILQVHDELIVECPEAEREKAVQVLREEMEHAVAYTVPLTADAGWGRNWAEAHGT
;
A
#
# COMPACT_ATOMS: atom_id res chain seq x y z
N MET A 1 -2.53 -2.25 15.09
CA MET A 1 -2.48 -0.92 15.75
C MET A 1 -1.77 0.13 14.90
N ASN A 2 -0.51 -0.06 14.46
CA ASN A 2 0.25 0.96 13.70
C ASN A 2 -0.45 1.47 12.43
N PHE A 3 -0.97 0.58 11.58
CA PHE A 3 -1.67 0.98 10.35
C PHE A 3 -2.89 1.87 10.61
N GLY A 4 -3.71 1.53 11.62
CA GLY A 4 -4.87 2.33 11.98
C GLY A 4 -4.49 3.77 12.35
N ILE A 5 -3.42 3.95 13.14
CA ILE A 5 -2.93 5.28 13.55
C ILE A 5 -2.42 6.07 12.35
N VAL A 6 -1.62 5.44 11.48
CA VAL A 6 -1.09 6.10 10.27
C VAL A 6 -2.22 6.56 9.34
N TYR A 7 -3.28 5.78 9.22
CA TYR A 7 -4.44 6.09 8.39
C TYR A 7 -5.51 6.95 9.10
N GLY A 8 -5.22 7.44 10.32
CA GLY A 8 -6.08 8.41 11.00
C GLY A 8 -7.25 7.80 11.75
N ILE A 9 -7.06 6.63 12.37
CA ILE A 9 -8.05 6.05 13.29
C ILE A 9 -8.33 7.02 14.44
N SER A 10 -9.58 7.09 14.91
CA SER A 10 -9.95 7.85 16.09
C SER A 10 -9.60 7.09 17.37
N SER A 11 -9.40 7.80 18.49
CA SER A 11 -9.22 7.16 19.82
C SER A 11 -10.40 6.28 20.19
N PHE A 12 -11.61 6.64 19.75
CA PHE A 12 -12.82 5.85 19.98
C PHE A 12 -12.76 4.51 19.21
N SER A 13 -12.45 4.55 17.92
CA SER A 13 -12.31 3.32 17.11
C SER A 13 -11.14 2.46 17.59
N LEU A 14 -10.02 3.09 17.97
CA LEU A 14 -8.89 2.37 18.55
C LEU A 14 -9.28 1.63 19.84
N ALA A 15 -10.02 2.30 20.73
CA ALA A 15 -10.51 1.70 21.99
C ALA A 15 -11.34 0.43 21.71
N GLN A 16 -12.21 0.48 20.70
CA GLN A 16 -13.02 -0.69 20.29
C GLN A 16 -12.15 -1.80 19.71
N ASP A 17 -11.19 -1.47 18.83
CA ASP A 17 -10.33 -2.44 18.14
C ASP A 17 -9.41 -3.22 19.11
N ILE A 18 -8.93 -2.57 20.17
CA ILE A 18 -8.00 -3.21 21.12
C ILE A 18 -8.65 -3.58 22.46
N GLY A 19 -9.95 -3.32 22.64
CA GLY A 19 -10.72 -3.75 23.80
C GLY A 19 -10.36 -3.00 25.08
N VAL A 20 -9.98 -1.72 25.00
CA VAL A 20 -9.62 -0.89 26.15
C VAL A 20 -10.56 0.31 26.33
N GLY A 21 -10.46 1.02 27.44
CA GLY A 21 -11.20 2.26 27.67
C GLY A 21 -10.74 3.39 26.74
N TYR A 22 -11.64 4.36 26.46
CA TYR A 22 -11.33 5.52 25.62
C TYR A 22 -10.12 6.33 26.14
N GLY A 23 -10.01 6.50 27.46
CA GLY A 23 -8.90 7.23 28.10
C GLY A 23 -7.55 6.55 27.81
N GLU A 24 -7.49 5.24 27.98
CA GLU A 24 -6.31 4.43 27.74
C GLU A 24 -5.92 4.42 26.25
N ALA A 25 -6.89 4.27 25.35
CA ALA A 25 -6.63 4.37 23.90
C ALA A 25 -6.08 5.74 23.50
N LYS A 26 -6.56 6.80 24.14
CA LYS A 26 -6.06 8.16 23.93
C LYS A 26 -4.62 8.31 24.42
N GLU A 27 -4.29 7.77 25.57
CA GLU A 27 -2.92 7.77 26.11
C GLU A 27 -1.96 7.02 25.18
N TYR A 28 -2.36 5.86 24.63
CA TYR A 28 -1.58 5.12 23.65
C TYR A 28 -1.32 5.94 22.37
N MET A 29 -2.34 6.64 21.87
CA MET A 29 -2.17 7.50 20.70
C MET A 29 -1.25 8.69 20.99
N ASP A 30 -1.40 9.32 22.15
CA ASP A 30 -0.56 10.45 22.55
C ASP A 30 0.90 10.01 22.73
N ALA A 31 1.16 8.87 23.36
CA ALA A 31 2.49 8.27 23.47
C ALA A 31 3.09 7.92 22.11
N TYR A 32 2.29 7.32 21.21
CA TYR A 32 2.71 7.03 19.84
C TYR A 32 3.15 8.29 19.10
N PHE A 33 2.35 9.35 19.13
CA PHE A 33 2.67 10.60 18.46
C PHE A 33 3.80 11.39 19.13
N ALA A 34 3.99 11.22 20.44
CA ALA A 34 5.16 11.78 21.13
C ALA A 34 6.45 11.10 20.65
N ARG A 35 6.41 9.79 20.43
CA ARG A 35 7.56 9.02 19.92
C ARG A 35 7.78 9.23 18.40
N PHE A 36 6.71 9.29 17.62
CA PHE A 36 6.73 9.40 16.16
C PHE A 36 6.15 10.72 15.67
N ARG A 37 6.77 11.82 16.05
CA ARG A 37 6.30 13.20 15.73
C ARG A 37 6.12 13.41 14.23
N GLY A 38 7.03 12.86 13.40
CA GLY A 38 6.96 12.95 11.95
C GLY A 38 5.67 12.40 11.35
N VAL A 39 5.08 11.35 11.95
CA VAL A 39 3.78 10.82 11.51
C VAL A 39 2.67 11.83 11.75
N ARG A 40 2.64 12.46 12.92
CA ARG A 40 1.65 13.50 13.26
C ARG A 40 1.77 14.72 12.34
N ASP A 41 3.00 15.14 12.07
CA ASP A 41 3.26 16.30 11.20
C ASP A 41 2.90 15.99 9.75
N TYR A 42 3.18 14.78 9.27
CA TYR A 42 2.75 14.29 7.97
C TYR A 42 1.22 14.33 7.85
N GLN A 43 0.49 13.77 8.81
CA GLN A 43 -0.98 13.77 8.79
C GLN A 43 -1.55 15.19 8.69
N LYS A 44 -1.08 16.10 9.54
CA LYS A 44 -1.52 17.52 9.51
C LYS A 44 -1.22 18.18 8.18
N LYS A 45 -0.03 17.92 7.61
CA LYS A 45 0.39 18.47 6.31
C LYS A 45 -0.44 17.91 5.16
N ALA A 46 -0.68 16.60 5.13
CA ALA A 46 -1.47 15.93 4.09
C ALA A 46 -2.92 16.45 4.06
N VAL A 47 -3.59 16.50 5.20
CA VAL A 47 -4.96 17.03 5.30
C VAL A 47 -5.03 18.51 4.91
N ARG A 48 -4.10 19.32 5.40
CA ARG A 48 -4.06 20.76 5.05
C ARG A 48 -3.85 20.96 3.55
N ARG A 49 -2.94 20.20 2.93
CA ARG A 49 -2.69 20.24 1.48
C ARG A 49 -3.92 19.82 0.69
N ALA A 50 -4.57 18.73 1.09
CA ALA A 50 -5.79 18.25 0.43
C ALA A 50 -6.93 19.29 0.49
N LYS A 51 -7.11 19.97 1.64
CA LYS A 51 -8.08 21.05 1.78
C LYS A 51 -7.76 22.23 0.86
N ALA A 52 -6.51 22.61 0.73
CA ALA A 52 -6.09 23.74 -0.10
C ALA A 52 -6.22 23.44 -1.61
N LEU A 53 -5.96 22.21 -2.03
CA LEU A 53 -5.95 21.81 -3.44
C LEU A 53 -7.26 21.19 -3.92
N GLY A 54 -8.13 20.74 -3.00
CA GLY A 54 -9.36 19.99 -3.33
C GLY A 54 -9.13 18.54 -3.74
N TYR A 55 -7.89 18.03 -3.64
CA TYR A 55 -7.54 16.66 -3.96
C TYR A 55 -6.35 16.16 -3.13
N ALA A 56 -6.19 14.84 -3.05
CA ALA A 56 -4.96 14.17 -2.65
C ALA A 56 -4.33 13.47 -3.85
N GLU A 57 -3.03 13.26 -3.82
CA GLU A 57 -2.30 12.63 -4.93
C GLU A 57 -1.27 11.61 -4.44
N THR A 58 -0.97 10.63 -5.30
CA THR A 58 0.11 9.67 -5.10
C THR A 58 1.48 10.30 -5.36
N LEU A 59 2.57 9.59 -5.08
CA LEU A 59 3.92 10.00 -5.48
C LEU A 59 4.09 10.06 -7.01
N PHE A 60 3.22 9.40 -7.78
CA PHE A 60 3.18 9.42 -9.24
C PHE A 60 2.17 10.41 -9.81
N HIS A 61 1.69 11.36 -8.97
CA HIS A 61 0.77 12.42 -9.34
C HIS A 61 -0.63 11.96 -9.80
N ARG A 62 -1.04 10.74 -9.47
CA ARG A 62 -2.44 10.30 -9.64
C ARG A 62 -3.29 11.01 -8.60
N ARG A 63 -4.33 11.70 -9.03
CA ARG A 63 -5.19 12.55 -8.18
C ARG A 63 -6.52 11.89 -7.86
N ARG A 64 -6.95 12.06 -6.61
CA ARG A 64 -8.31 11.84 -6.16
C ARG A 64 -8.89 13.15 -5.65
N TYR A 65 -9.91 13.66 -6.31
CA TYR A 65 -10.65 14.83 -5.86
C TYR A 65 -11.46 14.49 -4.60
N LEU A 66 -11.55 15.46 -3.68
CA LEU A 66 -12.11 15.27 -2.35
C LEU A 66 -13.18 16.33 -2.04
N PRO A 67 -14.31 16.34 -2.78
CA PRO A 67 -15.42 17.25 -2.50
C PRO A 67 -15.99 17.06 -1.10
N GLU A 68 -15.81 15.87 -0.50
CA GLU A 68 -16.21 15.51 0.85
C GLU A 68 -15.61 16.42 1.92
N LEU A 69 -14.45 17.02 1.68
CA LEU A 69 -13.80 17.94 2.62
C LEU A 69 -14.60 19.23 2.85
N ASN A 70 -15.45 19.61 1.88
CA ASN A 70 -16.31 20.79 1.93
C ASN A 70 -17.68 20.52 2.57
N VAL A 71 -18.03 19.25 2.81
CA VAL A 71 -19.30 18.83 3.40
C VAL A 71 -19.07 18.48 4.88
N PRO A 72 -19.67 19.24 5.85
CA PRO A 72 -19.40 19.00 7.27
C PRO A 72 -19.60 17.57 7.72
N ALA A 73 -20.66 16.90 7.28
CA ALA A 73 -20.99 15.51 7.64
C ALA A 73 -19.99 14.48 7.06
N LEU A 74 -19.31 14.80 5.95
CA LEU A 74 -18.38 13.91 5.27
C LEU A 74 -16.91 14.29 5.49
N ARG A 75 -16.64 15.38 6.18
CA ARG A 75 -15.28 15.92 6.35
C ARG A 75 -14.31 14.90 6.97
N ALA A 76 -14.72 14.21 8.02
CA ALA A 76 -13.86 13.21 8.67
C ALA A 76 -13.52 12.04 7.73
N PHE A 77 -14.45 11.65 6.87
CA PHE A 77 -14.18 10.66 5.81
C PHE A 77 -13.18 11.21 4.78
N GLY A 78 -13.39 12.44 4.29
CA GLY A 78 -12.48 13.09 3.34
C GLY A 78 -11.06 13.25 3.89
N GLU A 79 -10.91 13.56 5.18
CA GLU A 79 -9.59 13.64 5.84
C GLU A 79 -8.89 12.28 5.89
N ARG A 80 -9.60 11.19 6.21
CA ARG A 80 -9.01 9.83 6.14
C ARG A 80 -8.60 9.45 4.73
N VAL A 81 -9.40 9.77 3.73
CA VAL A 81 -9.03 9.53 2.33
C VAL A 81 -7.79 10.35 1.93
N ALA A 82 -7.68 11.60 2.39
CA ALA A 82 -6.50 12.43 2.16
C ALA A 82 -5.22 11.85 2.76
N LEU A 83 -5.33 11.14 3.88
CA LEU A 83 -4.20 10.43 4.51
C LEU A 83 -3.85 9.13 3.78
N ASN A 84 -4.85 8.38 3.33
CA ASN A 84 -4.66 7.08 2.71
C ASN A 84 -4.16 7.17 1.26
N MET A 85 -4.62 8.14 0.50
CA MET A 85 -4.34 8.25 -0.94
C MET A 85 -2.84 8.31 -1.27
N PRO A 86 -2.00 9.11 -0.58
CA PRO A 86 -0.56 9.15 -0.85
C PRO A 86 0.14 7.82 -0.60
N ILE A 87 -0.36 6.99 0.31
CA ILE A 87 0.24 5.71 0.71
C ILE A 87 -0.35 4.57 -0.13
N GLN A 88 -1.64 4.26 0.04
CA GLN A 88 -2.29 3.15 -0.66
C GLN A 88 -2.39 3.38 -2.17
N GLY A 89 -2.64 4.61 -2.60
CA GLY A 89 -2.64 4.96 -4.01
C GLY A 89 -1.26 4.81 -4.64
N THR A 90 -0.19 5.18 -3.93
CA THR A 90 1.18 4.96 -4.40
C THR A 90 1.52 3.47 -4.46
N ALA A 91 1.12 2.66 -3.48
CA ALA A 91 1.29 1.21 -3.54
C ALA A 91 0.61 0.62 -4.79
N ALA A 92 -0.62 1.09 -5.11
CA ALA A 92 -1.31 0.68 -6.32
C ALA A 92 -0.61 1.13 -7.62
N ASP A 93 0.10 2.24 -7.62
CA ASP A 93 0.92 2.65 -8.77
C ASP A 93 2.17 1.79 -8.90
N VAL A 94 2.84 1.47 -7.80
CA VAL A 94 4.03 0.60 -7.75
C VAL A 94 3.73 -0.78 -8.31
N ILE A 95 2.64 -1.43 -7.85
CA ILE A 95 2.30 -2.77 -8.33
C ILE A 95 1.98 -2.77 -9.83
N LYS A 96 1.38 -1.71 -10.36
CA LYS A 96 1.13 -1.58 -11.81
C LYS A 96 2.41 -1.43 -12.61
N LEU A 97 3.40 -0.71 -12.09
CA LEU A 97 4.72 -0.62 -12.71
C LEU A 97 5.40 -1.99 -12.70
N ALA A 98 5.38 -2.67 -11.56
CA ALA A 98 5.90 -4.03 -11.43
C ALA A 98 5.26 -4.99 -12.43
N MET A 99 3.92 -4.96 -12.60
CA MET A 99 3.21 -5.76 -13.60
C MET A 99 3.75 -5.55 -15.02
N VAL A 100 3.95 -4.29 -15.39
CA VAL A 100 4.47 -3.93 -16.71
C VAL A 100 5.90 -4.41 -16.89
N HIS A 101 6.74 -4.29 -15.87
CA HIS A 101 8.13 -4.73 -15.90
C HIS A 101 8.22 -6.25 -15.99
N VAL A 102 7.46 -6.98 -15.15
CA VAL A 102 7.40 -8.46 -15.19
C VAL A 102 6.96 -8.96 -16.55
N ASP A 103 5.84 -8.47 -17.10
CA ASP A 103 5.34 -8.91 -18.41
C ASP A 103 6.36 -8.65 -19.53
N LYS A 104 6.97 -7.46 -19.54
CA LYS A 104 8.03 -7.13 -20.52
C LYS A 104 9.24 -8.04 -20.40
N ARG A 105 9.70 -8.31 -19.18
CA ARG A 105 10.86 -9.15 -18.92
C ARG A 105 10.62 -10.59 -19.32
N LEU A 106 9.47 -11.17 -18.96
CA LEU A 106 9.10 -12.53 -19.37
C LEU A 106 9.10 -12.69 -20.90
N ARG A 107 8.54 -11.72 -21.62
CA ARG A 107 8.54 -11.72 -23.09
C ARG A 107 9.93 -11.54 -23.68
N ALA A 108 10.72 -10.62 -23.15
CA ALA A 108 12.07 -10.34 -23.64
C ALA A 108 13.00 -11.55 -23.50
N GLU A 109 12.82 -12.36 -22.46
CA GLU A 109 13.57 -13.59 -22.22
C GLU A 109 12.99 -14.81 -22.97
N GLY A 110 11.94 -14.62 -23.79
CA GLY A 110 11.32 -15.68 -24.59
C GLY A 110 10.63 -16.77 -23.76
N MET A 111 10.22 -16.44 -22.52
CA MET A 111 9.60 -17.40 -21.62
C MET A 111 8.16 -17.70 -22.03
N LYS A 112 7.71 -18.92 -21.74
CA LYS A 112 6.29 -19.32 -21.85
C LYS A 112 5.47 -18.88 -20.65
N ALA A 113 6.15 -18.48 -19.58
CA ALA A 113 5.58 -17.91 -18.37
C ALA A 113 4.72 -16.68 -18.68
N LYS A 114 3.58 -16.55 -18.01
CA LYS A 114 2.60 -15.47 -18.21
C LYS A 114 2.16 -14.90 -16.89
N LEU A 115 2.14 -13.59 -16.77
CA LEU A 115 1.44 -12.89 -15.69
C LEU A 115 -0.07 -13.07 -15.90
N ILE A 116 -0.75 -13.71 -14.95
CA ILE A 116 -2.17 -14.07 -15.08
C ILE A 116 -3.08 -13.32 -14.14
N LEU A 117 -2.57 -12.89 -12.97
CA LEU A 117 -3.42 -12.26 -11.96
C LEU A 117 -2.60 -11.29 -11.10
N GLN A 118 -3.29 -10.25 -10.62
CA GLN A 118 -2.81 -9.33 -9.57
C GLN A 118 -3.86 -9.29 -8.46
N VAL A 119 -3.42 -9.53 -7.23
CA VAL A 119 -4.28 -9.51 -6.04
C VAL A 119 -3.60 -8.65 -4.99
N HIS A 120 -4.21 -7.49 -4.64
CA HIS A 120 -3.63 -6.51 -3.72
C HIS A 120 -2.20 -6.10 -4.10
N ASP A 121 -1.19 -6.62 -3.42
CA ASP A 121 0.24 -6.41 -3.60
C ASP A 121 0.99 -7.63 -4.16
N GLU A 122 0.25 -8.64 -4.59
CA GLU A 122 0.77 -9.89 -5.16
C GLU A 122 0.64 -9.93 -6.68
N LEU A 123 1.60 -10.58 -7.33
CA LEU A 123 1.56 -10.93 -8.74
C LEU A 123 1.64 -12.45 -8.91
N ILE A 124 0.76 -13.01 -9.72
CA ILE A 124 0.71 -14.45 -9.99
C ILE A 124 1.10 -14.71 -11.44
N VAL A 125 2.12 -15.55 -11.59
CA VAL A 125 2.64 -16.00 -12.89
C VAL A 125 2.40 -17.50 -13.03
N GLU A 126 1.79 -17.90 -14.12
CA GLU A 126 1.73 -19.29 -14.56
C GLU A 126 2.90 -19.60 -15.48
N CYS A 127 3.64 -20.68 -15.20
CA CYS A 127 4.79 -21.06 -16.00
C CYS A 127 4.95 -22.59 -16.10
N PRO A 128 5.56 -23.10 -17.17
CA PRO A 128 6.06 -24.48 -17.21
C PRO A 128 7.05 -24.73 -16.07
N GLU A 129 7.06 -25.94 -15.51
CA GLU A 129 7.93 -26.29 -14.40
C GLU A 129 9.43 -26.03 -14.68
N ALA A 130 9.85 -26.24 -15.91
CA ALA A 130 11.22 -25.98 -16.33
C ALA A 130 11.63 -24.49 -16.26
N GLU A 131 10.67 -23.58 -16.24
CA GLU A 131 10.90 -22.13 -16.16
C GLU A 131 10.72 -21.59 -14.73
N ARG A 132 10.33 -22.42 -13.77
CA ARG A 132 9.94 -22.01 -12.42
C ARG A 132 10.96 -21.12 -11.72
N GLU A 133 12.20 -21.57 -11.62
CA GLU A 133 13.25 -20.82 -10.90
C GLU A 133 13.49 -19.46 -11.54
N LYS A 134 13.49 -19.44 -12.87
CA LYS A 134 13.67 -18.21 -13.63
C LYS A 134 12.47 -17.26 -13.46
N ALA A 135 11.24 -17.77 -13.47
CA ALA A 135 10.04 -16.98 -13.22
C ALA A 135 10.02 -16.36 -11.83
N VAL A 136 10.41 -17.12 -10.79
CA VAL A 136 10.59 -16.62 -9.43
C VAL A 136 11.62 -15.50 -9.36
N GLN A 137 12.76 -15.67 -10.03
CA GLN A 137 13.79 -14.65 -10.11
C GLN A 137 13.27 -13.36 -10.76
N VAL A 138 12.61 -13.49 -11.92
CA VAL A 138 12.04 -12.34 -12.65
C VAL A 138 11.01 -11.60 -11.79
N LEU A 139 10.08 -12.33 -11.15
CA LEU A 139 9.09 -11.73 -10.25
C LEU A 139 9.77 -10.91 -9.17
N ARG A 140 10.70 -11.51 -8.43
CA ARG A 140 11.39 -10.83 -7.32
C ARG A 140 12.13 -9.59 -7.80
N GLU A 141 12.98 -9.73 -8.80
CA GLU A 141 13.79 -8.63 -9.31
C GLU A 141 12.94 -7.46 -9.82
N GLU A 142 11.91 -7.73 -10.63
CA GLU A 142 11.10 -6.68 -11.22
C GLU A 142 10.14 -6.03 -10.20
N MET A 143 9.69 -6.74 -9.17
CA MET A 143 8.90 -6.16 -8.10
C MET A 143 9.77 -5.30 -7.17
N GLU A 144 10.93 -5.77 -6.77
CA GLU A 144 11.84 -5.04 -5.89
C GLU A 144 12.40 -3.78 -6.55
N HIS A 145 12.62 -3.83 -7.86
CA HIS A 145 13.17 -2.71 -8.64
C HIS A 145 12.10 -1.91 -9.42
N ALA A 146 10.81 -2.15 -9.14
CA ALA A 146 9.73 -1.42 -9.80
C ALA A 146 9.87 0.11 -9.66
N VAL A 147 10.39 0.56 -8.52
CA VAL A 147 10.70 1.97 -8.21
C VAL A 147 11.93 2.07 -7.32
N ALA A 148 12.66 3.18 -7.45
CA ALA A 148 13.80 3.47 -6.58
C ALA A 148 13.36 4.35 -5.41
N TYR A 149 13.26 3.78 -4.22
CA TYR A 149 13.02 4.50 -2.97
C TYR A 149 14.25 4.48 -2.06
N THR A 150 14.29 5.40 -1.09
CA THR A 150 15.32 5.39 -0.03
C THR A 150 15.17 4.19 0.90
N VAL A 151 13.95 3.64 1.02
CA VAL A 151 13.66 2.38 1.71
C VAL A 151 13.52 1.31 0.64
N PRO A 152 14.28 0.20 0.70
CA PRO A 152 14.20 -0.87 -0.29
C PRO A 152 12.82 -1.54 -0.23
N LEU A 153 12.31 -1.91 -1.40
CA LEU A 153 11.20 -2.83 -1.51
C LEU A 153 11.74 -4.25 -1.47
N THR A 154 11.06 -5.15 -0.77
CA THR A 154 11.37 -6.56 -0.73
C THR A 154 10.18 -7.36 -1.23
N ALA A 155 10.41 -8.38 -2.04
CA ALA A 155 9.39 -9.26 -2.55
C ALA A 155 9.71 -10.71 -2.16
N ASP A 156 8.79 -11.34 -1.42
CA ASP A 156 8.82 -12.77 -1.17
C ASP A 156 8.15 -13.49 -2.34
N ALA A 157 8.77 -14.56 -2.83
CA ALA A 157 8.23 -15.34 -3.92
C ALA A 157 8.18 -16.83 -3.51
N GLY A 158 6.98 -17.38 -3.58
CA GLY A 158 6.68 -18.81 -3.43
C GLY A 158 6.27 -19.44 -4.75
N TRP A 159 6.18 -20.75 -4.79
CA TRP A 159 5.69 -21.51 -5.94
C TRP A 159 4.91 -22.74 -5.49
N GLY A 160 3.99 -23.21 -6.32
CA GLY A 160 3.19 -24.38 -6.11
C GLY A 160 2.44 -24.76 -7.38
N ARG A 161 1.73 -25.89 -7.37
CA ARG A 161 0.88 -26.31 -8.49
C ARG A 161 -0.41 -25.51 -8.60
N ASN A 162 -0.71 -24.77 -7.55
CA ASN A 162 -1.85 -23.89 -7.44
C ASN A 162 -1.55 -22.77 -6.44
N TRP A 163 -2.42 -21.77 -6.37
CA TRP A 163 -2.24 -20.61 -5.51
C TRP A 163 -2.12 -20.95 -4.02
N ALA A 164 -2.90 -21.91 -3.52
CA ALA A 164 -2.85 -22.32 -2.11
C ALA A 164 -1.49 -22.92 -1.75
N GLU A 165 -0.96 -23.83 -2.59
CA GLU A 165 0.38 -24.40 -2.39
C GLU A 165 1.48 -23.34 -2.45
N ALA A 166 1.36 -22.34 -3.35
CA ALA A 166 2.34 -21.25 -3.45
C ALA A 166 2.41 -20.38 -2.20
N HIS A 167 1.32 -20.33 -1.40
CA HIS A 167 1.26 -19.62 -0.11
C HIS A 167 1.62 -20.47 1.09
N GLY A 168 1.99 -21.75 0.89
CA GLY A 168 2.40 -22.65 1.97
C GLY A 168 1.25 -23.13 2.88
N THR A 169 0.01 -23.14 2.36
CA THR A 169 -1.18 -23.66 3.06
C THR A 169 -1.63 -25.00 2.51
#